data_dd7c68274c27991ad5a887092e5ab871
#
_entry.id   dd7c68274c27991ad5a887092e5ab871
#
_cell.length_a   1.000
_cell.length_b   1.000
_cell.length_c   1.000
_cell.angle_alpha   90.00
_cell.angle_beta   90.00
_cell.angle_gamma   90.00
#
_symmetry.space_group_name_H-M   'P 1'
#
loop_
_entity.id
_entity.type
_entity.pdbx_description
1 polymer ?
#
loop_
_entity_poly.entity_id
_entity_poly.type
_entity_poly.pdbx_seq_one_letter_code
_entity_poly.pdbx_strand_id
1 'polypeptide(L)'
;NARRKQSGTLIFWFKEWLDLTDNHDNAQLLMHTDPKDPHGQDLHKIINTLRLDTNRQVLLSTTKITPQHLAAMYGMVDCTINISDAEGFGLATLESLSCGTPIIVNMTGGLQEQITDGLDWFGIPLYPSSKAIIGSQDVPYIYEDRLDKKQFFSAMDKMMALGKEGRKEMGLKGRDHVMKNYNFTNFNAVWIENLLNLHEKGGSWDTRNYNQGIRFKEVA
;
A
#
# COMPACT_ATOMS: atom_id res chain seq x y z
N ASN A 1 9.21 -4.57 -6.91
CA ASN A 1 9.78 -5.57 -5.99
C ASN A 1 10.93 -5.00 -5.14
N ALA A 2 10.88 -3.72 -4.75
CA ALA A 2 11.88 -3.16 -3.85
C ALA A 2 11.80 -3.83 -2.45
N ARG A 3 12.96 -3.92 -1.75
CA ARG A 3 13.09 -4.58 -0.45
C ARG A 3 11.95 -4.25 0.54
N ARG A 4 11.63 -2.96 0.71
CA ARG A 4 10.58 -2.51 1.64
C ARG A 4 9.17 -3.02 1.31
N LYS A 5 8.93 -3.47 0.07
CA LYS A 5 7.64 -4.01 -0.37
C LYS A 5 7.36 -5.43 0.15
N GLN A 6 8.38 -6.10 0.68
CA GLN A 6 8.27 -7.43 1.28
C GLN A 6 7.68 -8.49 0.34
N SER A 7 7.92 -8.38 -0.98
CA SER A 7 7.33 -9.28 -1.98
C SER A 7 7.67 -10.75 -1.74
N GLY A 8 8.91 -11.05 -1.36
CA GLY A 8 9.31 -12.42 -1.01
C GLY A 8 8.63 -12.92 0.26
N THR A 9 8.55 -12.09 1.29
CA THR A 9 7.83 -12.41 2.54
C THR A 9 6.36 -12.72 2.25
N LEU A 10 5.72 -11.94 1.37
CA LEU A 10 4.33 -12.18 0.96
C LEU A 10 4.17 -13.58 0.33
N ILE A 11 5.08 -13.98 -0.58
CA ILE A 11 5.02 -15.31 -1.22
C ILE A 11 5.21 -16.42 -0.18
N PHE A 12 6.16 -16.27 0.76
CA PHE A 12 6.36 -17.25 1.83
C PHE A 12 5.13 -17.38 2.73
N TRP A 13 4.57 -16.27 3.19
CA TRP A 13 3.39 -16.28 4.05
C TRP A 13 2.14 -16.79 3.33
N PHE A 14 1.99 -16.45 2.05
CA PHE A 14 0.91 -16.97 1.23
C PHE A 14 1.00 -18.50 1.09
N LYS A 15 2.22 -19.05 0.82
CA LYS A 15 2.43 -20.50 0.77
C LYS A 15 2.08 -21.19 2.09
N GLU A 16 2.58 -20.67 3.20
CA GLU A 16 2.28 -21.23 4.51
C GLU A 16 0.79 -21.17 4.85
N TRP A 17 0.12 -20.08 4.47
CA TRP A 17 -1.32 -19.95 4.64
C TRP A 17 -2.09 -20.96 3.80
N LEU A 18 -1.68 -21.20 2.53
CA LEU A 18 -2.27 -22.25 1.70
C LEU A 18 -2.13 -23.64 2.35
N ASP A 19 -0.94 -23.94 2.91
CA ASP A 19 -0.68 -25.23 3.56
C ASP A 19 -1.53 -25.43 4.84
N LEU A 20 -1.73 -24.36 5.61
CA LEU A 20 -2.50 -24.41 6.86
C LEU A 20 -4.01 -24.52 6.63
N THR A 21 -4.52 -23.96 5.54
CA THR A 21 -5.95 -23.82 5.28
C THR A 21 -6.47 -24.75 4.17
N ASP A 22 -5.56 -25.48 3.52
CA ASP A 22 -5.87 -26.35 2.35
C ASP A 22 -6.54 -25.60 1.19
N ASN A 23 -6.17 -24.30 1.03
CA ASN A 23 -6.73 -23.44 -0.02
C ASN A 23 -5.92 -23.44 -1.32
N HIS A 24 -5.14 -24.50 -1.58
CA HIS A 24 -4.28 -24.60 -2.77
C HIS A 24 -5.02 -24.44 -4.10
N ASP A 25 -6.28 -24.84 -4.14
CA ASP A 25 -7.12 -24.81 -5.34
C ASP A 25 -8.06 -23.60 -5.38
N ASN A 26 -8.18 -22.88 -4.27
CA ASN A 26 -9.18 -21.82 -4.09
C ASN A 26 -8.61 -20.42 -3.98
N ALA A 27 -7.28 -20.28 -3.84
CA ALA A 27 -6.62 -19.00 -3.71
C ALA A 27 -5.43 -18.87 -4.66
N GLN A 28 -5.28 -17.67 -5.22
CA GLN A 28 -4.23 -17.34 -6.17
C GLN A 28 -3.66 -15.97 -5.85
N LEU A 29 -2.35 -15.85 -5.86
CA LEU A 29 -1.62 -14.59 -5.68
C LEU A 29 -1.19 -14.05 -7.05
N LEU A 30 -1.76 -12.92 -7.46
CA LEU A 30 -1.35 -12.18 -8.65
C LEU A 30 -0.36 -11.08 -8.26
N MET A 31 0.83 -11.10 -8.84
CA MET A 31 1.88 -10.11 -8.59
C MET A 31 2.22 -9.36 -9.88
N HIS A 32 1.90 -8.08 -9.93
CA HIS A 32 2.31 -7.19 -11.02
C HIS A 32 3.60 -6.47 -10.64
N THR A 33 4.75 -7.04 -11.00
CA THR A 33 6.06 -6.55 -10.57
C THR A 33 7.18 -7.09 -11.45
N ASP A 34 8.37 -6.46 -11.42
CA ASP A 34 9.60 -7.06 -11.91
C ASP A 34 10.10 -8.11 -10.90
N PRO A 35 10.10 -9.41 -11.25
CA PRO A 35 10.51 -10.47 -10.33
C PRO A 35 12.03 -10.50 -10.06
N LYS A 36 12.82 -9.75 -10.83
CA LYS A 36 14.29 -9.66 -10.71
C LYS A 36 14.79 -8.24 -10.47
N ASP A 37 13.95 -7.39 -9.91
CA ASP A 37 14.33 -6.02 -9.52
C ASP A 37 15.63 -6.05 -8.70
N PRO A 38 16.69 -5.30 -9.09
CA PRO A 38 17.96 -5.29 -8.38
C PRO A 38 17.89 -4.77 -6.95
N HIS A 39 16.83 -4.03 -6.60
CA HIS A 39 16.57 -3.56 -5.24
C HIS A 39 15.67 -4.49 -4.42
N GLY A 40 15.32 -5.64 -4.96
CA GLY A 40 14.42 -6.62 -4.35
C GLY A 40 15.02 -8.02 -4.27
N GLN A 41 14.13 -8.99 -4.20
CA GLN A 41 14.48 -10.41 -4.16
C GLN A 41 14.23 -11.07 -5.52
N ASP A 42 14.93 -12.15 -5.84
CA ASP A 42 14.62 -13.00 -7.00
C ASP A 42 13.36 -13.83 -6.69
N LEU A 43 12.21 -13.34 -7.15
CA LEU A 43 10.92 -13.98 -6.88
C LEU A 43 10.78 -15.33 -7.60
N HIS A 44 11.39 -15.51 -8.78
CA HIS A 44 11.40 -16.82 -9.45
C HIS A 44 12.09 -17.88 -8.59
N LYS A 45 13.23 -17.53 -7.99
CA LYS A 45 13.96 -18.44 -7.12
C LYS A 45 13.14 -18.79 -5.87
N ILE A 46 12.46 -17.83 -5.28
CA ILE A 46 11.58 -18.06 -4.13
C ILE A 46 10.44 -19.01 -4.51
N ILE A 47 9.70 -18.72 -5.58
CA ILE A 47 8.58 -19.52 -6.07
C ILE A 47 9.02 -20.97 -6.33
N ASN A 48 10.14 -21.14 -7.02
CA ASN A 48 10.71 -22.46 -7.32
C ASN A 48 11.12 -23.23 -6.04
N THR A 49 11.74 -22.53 -5.06
CA THR A 49 12.15 -23.15 -3.79
C THR A 49 10.94 -23.63 -3.00
N LEU A 50 9.86 -22.86 -3.02
CA LEU A 50 8.60 -23.19 -2.35
C LEU A 50 7.72 -24.17 -3.15
N ARG A 51 8.14 -24.55 -4.35
CA ARG A 51 7.40 -25.43 -5.27
C ARG A 51 5.98 -24.95 -5.56
N LEU A 52 5.81 -23.62 -5.69
CA LEU A 52 4.54 -23.02 -6.06
C LEU A 52 4.32 -23.10 -7.56
N ASP A 53 3.10 -23.44 -7.96
CA ASP A 53 2.69 -23.47 -9.37
C ASP A 53 2.46 -22.03 -9.88
N THR A 54 3.25 -21.64 -10.90
CA THR A 54 3.21 -20.32 -11.52
C THR A 54 2.00 -20.09 -12.43
N ASN A 55 1.25 -21.13 -12.77
CA ASN A 55 0.02 -21.01 -13.56
C ASN A 55 -1.23 -21.03 -12.70
N ARG A 56 -1.12 -21.39 -11.43
CA ARG A 56 -2.26 -21.65 -10.57
C ARG A 56 -2.20 -20.95 -9.23
N GLN A 57 -1.07 -20.98 -8.55
CA GLN A 57 -0.94 -20.44 -7.18
C GLN A 57 -0.34 -19.03 -7.16
N VAL A 58 0.68 -18.76 -7.99
CA VAL A 58 1.32 -17.44 -8.07
C VAL A 58 1.48 -17.02 -9.51
N LEU A 59 0.72 -16.03 -9.95
CA LEU A 59 0.82 -15.46 -11.28
C LEU A 59 1.72 -14.23 -11.26
N LEU A 60 2.66 -14.16 -12.20
CA LEU A 60 3.52 -13.00 -12.39
C LEU A 60 3.11 -12.23 -13.65
N SER A 61 2.75 -10.97 -13.48
CA SER A 61 2.57 -9.99 -14.56
C SER A 61 3.77 -9.07 -14.58
N THR A 62 4.61 -9.18 -15.64
CA THR A 62 5.92 -8.52 -15.69
C THR A 62 6.02 -7.39 -16.70
N THR A 63 5.06 -7.30 -17.63
CA THR A 63 5.06 -6.28 -18.69
C THR A 63 4.35 -5.02 -18.22
N LYS A 64 4.82 -3.85 -18.68
CA LYS A 64 4.09 -2.60 -18.48
C LYS A 64 2.75 -2.67 -19.19
N ILE A 65 1.70 -2.28 -18.50
CA ILE A 65 0.32 -2.26 -18.99
C ILE A 65 -0.24 -0.85 -18.97
N THR A 66 -1.30 -0.62 -19.73
CA THR A 66 -1.99 0.67 -19.74
C THR A 66 -2.76 0.89 -18.44
N PRO A 67 -3.11 2.15 -18.07
CA PRO A 67 -3.95 2.42 -16.90
C PRO A 67 -5.29 1.66 -16.93
N GLN A 68 -5.87 1.47 -18.10
CA GLN A 68 -7.14 0.73 -18.29
C GLN A 68 -6.95 -0.76 -17.97
N HIS A 69 -5.85 -1.36 -18.41
CA HIS A 69 -5.54 -2.76 -18.08
C HIS A 69 -5.18 -2.93 -16.61
N LEU A 70 -4.52 -1.93 -16.00
CA LEU A 70 -4.24 -1.95 -14.57
C LEU A 70 -5.53 -1.87 -13.75
N ALA A 71 -6.46 -0.99 -14.13
CA ALA A 71 -7.78 -0.91 -13.49
C ALA A 71 -8.57 -2.21 -13.62
N ALA A 72 -8.53 -2.85 -14.81
CA ALA A 72 -9.14 -4.17 -15.00
C ALA A 72 -8.49 -5.24 -14.11
N MET A 73 -7.17 -5.19 -13.93
CA MET A 73 -6.45 -6.10 -13.04
C MET A 73 -6.88 -5.92 -11.58
N TYR A 74 -7.02 -4.69 -11.09
CA TYR A 74 -7.58 -4.44 -9.77
C TYR A 74 -9.04 -4.93 -9.65
N GLY A 75 -9.86 -4.72 -10.68
CA GLY A 75 -11.27 -5.13 -10.66
C GLY A 75 -11.50 -6.63 -10.75
N MET A 76 -10.51 -7.43 -11.13
CA MET A 76 -10.63 -8.89 -11.25
C MET A 76 -10.20 -9.65 -9.99
N VAL A 77 -9.50 -9.01 -9.06
CA VAL A 77 -9.04 -9.64 -7.82
C VAL A 77 -10.00 -9.39 -6.65
N ASP A 78 -10.02 -10.31 -5.71
CA ASP A 78 -10.89 -10.24 -4.53
C ASP A 78 -10.42 -9.21 -3.49
N CYS A 79 -9.11 -8.98 -3.41
CA CYS A 79 -8.50 -7.94 -2.58
C CYS A 79 -7.08 -7.64 -3.05
N THR A 80 -6.58 -6.47 -2.69
CA THR A 80 -5.16 -6.11 -2.87
C THR A 80 -4.44 -6.17 -1.52
N ILE A 81 -3.19 -6.66 -1.54
CA ILE A 81 -2.38 -6.85 -0.34
C ILE A 81 -1.16 -5.93 -0.40
N ASN A 82 -0.92 -5.17 0.66
CA ASN A 82 0.28 -4.36 0.81
C ASN A 82 0.86 -4.52 2.23
N ILE A 83 1.90 -5.34 2.33
CA ILE A 83 2.64 -5.58 3.58
C ILE A 83 3.97 -4.82 3.64
N SER A 84 4.06 -3.69 2.92
CA SER A 84 5.28 -2.87 2.91
C SER A 84 5.69 -2.44 4.32
N ASP A 85 6.98 -2.46 4.60
CA ASP A 85 7.55 -2.01 5.87
C ASP A 85 7.40 -0.50 6.10
N ALA A 86 7.29 0.26 5.02
CA ALA A 86 7.08 1.70 5.02
C ALA A 86 6.45 2.14 3.70
N GLU A 87 5.49 3.02 3.77
CA GLU A 87 4.86 3.69 2.64
C GLU A 87 4.69 5.17 2.92
N GLY A 88 5.06 6.02 1.97
CA GLY A 88 4.74 7.45 2.05
C GLY A 88 3.25 7.66 1.86
N PHE A 89 2.76 7.46 0.65
CA PHE A 89 1.34 7.64 0.30
C PHE A 89 0.62 6.33 0.00
N GLY A 90 1.19 5.42 -0.82
CA GLY A 90 0.57 4.14 -1.17
C GLY A 90 -0.37 4.22 -2.37
N LEU A 91 0.13 4.65 -3.53
CA LEU A 91 -0.70 4.80 -4.75
C LEU A 91 -1.42 3.51 -5.15
N ALA A 92 -0.75 2.36 -5.08
CA ALA A 92 -1.32 1.08 -5.51
C ALA A 92 -2.58 0.68 -4.71
N THR A 93 -2.62 0.98 -3.41
CA THR A 93 -3.80 0.70 -2.58
C THR A 93 -4.92 1.68 -2.85
N LEU A 94 -4.60 2.95 -3.10
CA LEU A 94 -5.59 3.94 -3.51
C LEU A 94 -6.20 3.60 -4.87
N GLU A 95 -5.39 3.16 -5.83
CA GLU A 95 -5.84 2.66 -7.14
C GLU A 95 -6.79 1.46 -6.99
N SER A 96 -6.46 0.51 -6.10
CA SER A 96 -7.31 -0.63 -5.77
C SER A 96 -8.68 -0.20 -5.26
N LEU A 97 -8.72 0.68 -4.25
CA LEU A 97 -9.97 1.24 -3.72
C LEU A 97 -10.75 2.02 -4.78
N SER A 98 -10.07 2.77 -5.66
CA SER A 98 -10.70 3.47 -6.78
C SER A 98 -11.44 2.51 -7.73
N CYS A 99 -10.95 1.27 -7.85
CA CYS A 99 -11.58 0.20 -8.62
C CYS A 99 -12.67 -0.56 -7.85
N GLY A 100 -12.91 -0.22 -6.58
CA GLY A 100 -13.88 -0.90 -5.72
C GLY A 100 -13.36 -2.23 -5.16
N THR A 101 -12.06 -2.42 -5.11
CA THR A 101 -11.40 -3.63 -4.58
C THR A 101 -10.87 -3.35 -3.18
N PRO A 102 -11.29 -4.12 -2.16
CA PRO A 102 -10.86 -3.92 -0.78
C PRO A 102 -9.37 -4.27 -0.59
N ILE A 103 -8.79 -3.79 0.49
CA ILE A 103 -7.34 -3.89 0.73
C ILE A 103 -7.03 -4.63 2.04
N ILE A 104 -5.88 -5.32 2.08
CA ILE A 104 -5.23 -5.79 3.30
C ILE A 104 -3.91 -5.03 3.39
N VAL A 105 -3.72 -4.18 4.39
CA VAL A 105 -2.57 -3.27 4.43
C VAL A 105 -1.93 -3.16 5.80
N ASN A 106 -0.60 -3.02 5.79
CA ASN A 106 0.13 -2.55 6.96
C ASN A 106 -0.29 -1.13 7.33
N MET A 107 -0.57 -0.91 8.62
CA MET A 107 -0.95 0.40 9.18
C MET A 107 0.29 1.30 9.30
N THR A 108 0.86 1.69 8.15
CA THR A 108 2.05 2.52 8.04
C THR A 108 1.85 3.67 7.05
N GLY A 109 2.39 4.84 7.35
CA GLY A 109 2.32 6.03 6.48
C GLY A 109 0.90 6.35 6.02
N GLY A 110 0.75 6.73 4.76
CA GLY A 110 -0.54 7.11 4.16
C GLY A 110 -1.57 5.98 4.04
N LEU A 111 -1.17 4.72 4.19
CA LEU A 111 -2.11 3.59 4.16
C LEU A 111 -3.14 3.65 5.28
N GLN A 112 -2.79 4.25 6.41
CA GLN A 112 -3.68 4.43 7.56
C GLN A 112 -4.90 5.30 7.21
N GLU A 113 -4.70 6.34 6.40
CA GLU A 113 -5.76 7.26 5.99
C GLU A 113 -6.60 6.71 4.81
N GLN A 114 -6.07 5.72 4.10
CA GLN A 114 -6.75 5.12 2.97
C GLN A 114 -7.69 3.99 3.38
N ILE A 115 -7.37 3.24 4.44
CA ILE A 115 -8.12 2.04 4.81
C ILE A 115 -9.38 2.32 5.63
N THR A 116 -9.51 3.52 6.20
CA THR A 116 -10.65 3.90 7.05
C THR A 116 -10.87 5.41 7.01
N ASP A 117 -12.09 5.84 7.25
CA ASP A 117 -12.45 7.23 7.53
C ASP A 117 -12.70 7.49 9.03
N GLY A 118 -12.39 6.51 9.88
CA GLY A 118 -12.63 6.53 11.32
C GLY A 118 -13.97 5.92 11.74
N LEU A 119 -14.89 5.71 10.82
CA LEU A 119 -16.20 5.07 11.04
C LEU A 119 -16.28 3.73 10.32
N ASP A 120 -16.00 3.74 9.04
CA ASP A 120 -16.01 2.56 8.18
C ASP A 120 -14.61 2.06 7.86
N TRP A 121 -14.50 0.76 7.58
CA TRP A 121 -13.28 0.11 7.11
C TRP A 121 -13.44 -0.34 5.66
N PHE A 122 -12.44 -0.03 4.84
CA PHE A 122 -12.40 -0.35 3.41
C PHE A 122 -11.47 -1.53 3.10
N GLY A 123 -11.01 -2.19 4.14
CA GLY A 123 -10.10 -3.32 4.09
C GLY A 123 -9.82 -3.87 5.48
N ILE A 124 -8.83 -4.73 5.59
CA ILE A 124 -8.41 -5.34 6.84
C ILE A 124 -7.04 -4.78 7.25
N PRO A 125 -6.94 -4.09 8.38
CA PRO A 125 -5.69 -3.53 8.87
C PRO A 125 -4.77 -4.60 9.44
N LEU A 126 -3.47 -4.45 9.17
CA LEU A 126 -2.39 -5.18 9.81
C LEU A 126 -1.61 -4.20 10.69
N TYR A 127 -1.63 -4.39 11.99
CA TYR A 127 -0.95 -3.48 12.91
C TYR A 127 0.50 -3.92 13.10
N PRO A 128 1.48 -3.01 12.97
CA PRO A 128 2.88 -3.33 13.22
C PRO A 128 3.08 -3.93 14.62
N SER A 129 3.77 -5.06 14.70
CA SER A 129 4.11 -5.72 15.96
C SER A 129 5.38 -5.15 16.60
N SER A 130 6.25 -4.57 15.77
CA SER A 130 7.50 -3.95 16.18
C SER A 130 8.02 -2.99 15.12
N LYS A 131 9.09 -2.24 15.46
CA LYS A 131 9.85 -1.41 14.53
C LYS A 131 11.30 -1.85 14.50
N ALA A 132 11.93 -1.78 13.33
CA ALA A 132 13.36 -1.97 13.18
C ALA A 132 14.02 -0.66 12.74
N ILE A 133 15.21 -0.39 13.22
CA ILE A 133 16.05 0.68 12.68
C ILE A 133 16.82 0.08 11.52
N ILE A 134 16.53 0.60 10.33
CA ILE A 134 17.22 0.27 9.08
C ILE A 134 17.89 1.54 8.60
N GLY A 135 19.10 1.43 8.16
CA GLY A 135 19.81 2.60 7.67
C GLY A 135 21.00 2.24 6.81
N SER A 136 21.61 3.27 6.27
CA SER A 136 22.89 3.23 5.57
C SER A 136 23.83 4.22 6.24
N GLN A 137 25.07 4.32 5.76
CA GLN A 137 26.02 5.32 6.24
C GLN A 137 25.48 6.74 6.02
N ASP A 138 24.81 6.98 4.88
CA ASP A 138 24.28 8.30 4.53
C ASP A 138 22.98 8.64 5.26
N VAL A 139 22.14 7.63 5.57
CA VAL A 139 20.86 7.79 6.27
C VAL A 139 20.75 6.73 7.36
N PRO A 140 21.36 6.97 8.54
CA PRO A 140 21.56 5.95 9.55
C PRO A 140 20.31 5.59 10.36
N TYR A 141 19.27 6.42 10.34
CA TYR A 141 18.08 6.26 11.19
C TYR A 141 16.80 6.23 10.36
N ILE A 142 16.53 5.11 9.71
CA ILE A 142 15.25 4.83 9.06
C ILE A 142 14.49 3.84 9.92
N TYR A 143 13.30 4.22 10.41
CA TYR A 143 12.41 3.31 11.11
C TYR A 143 11.48 2.64 10.11
N GLU A 144 11.41 1.31 10.18
CA GLU A 144 10.51 0.51 9.37
C GLU A 144 9.64 -0.37 10.27
N ASP A 145 8.38 -0.47 9.93
CA ASP A 145 7.41 -1.30 10.63
C ASP A 145 7.63 -2.79 10.30
N ARG A 146 7.35 -3.66 11.27
CA ARG A 146 7.41 -5.12 11.13
C ARG A 146 6.08 -5.73 11.48
N LEU A 147 5.56 -6.55 10.58
CA LEU A 147 4.31 -7.26 10.76
C LEU A 147 4.52 -8.65 11.37
N ASP A 148 3.49 -9.13 12.04
CA ASP A 148 3.41 -10.51 12.50
C ASP A 148 2.66 -11.35 11.46
N LYS A 149 3.23 -12.50 11.12
CA LYS A 149 2.66 -13.49 10.20
C LYS A 149 1.26 -13.94 10.61
N LYS A 150 0.99 -14.10 11.91
CA LYS A 150 -0.32 -14.52 12.42
C LYS A 150 -1.41 -13.50 12.11
N GLN A 151 -1.09 -12.21 12.16
CA GLN A 151 -2.04 -11.16 11.76
C GLN A 151 -2.37 -11.25 10.27
N PHE A 152 -1.34 -11.50 9.44
CA PHE A 152 -1.55 -11.70 8.00
C PHE A 152 -2.48 -12.89 7.73
N PHE A 153 -2.27 -14.04 8.35
CA PHE A 153 -3.13 -15.22 8.21
C PHE A 153 -4.57 -14.90 8.64
N SER A 154 -4.73 -14.30 9.81
CA SER A 154 -6.06 -13.87 10.28
C SER A 154 -6.75 -12.89 9.31
N ALA A 155 -5.99 -11.99 8.68
CA ALA A 155 -6.55 -11.07 7.71
C ALA A 155 -7.00 -11.77 6.42
N MET A 156 -6.22 -12.75 5.94
CA MET A 156 -6.60 -13.59 4.80
C MET A 156 -7.88 -14.37 5.09
N ASP A 157 -7.98 -15.01 6.26
CA ASP A 157 -9.16 -15.76 6.68
C ASP A 157 -10.40 -14.85 6.79
N LYS A 158 -10.25 -13.67 7.37
CA LYS A 158 -11.33 -12.68 7.47
C LYS A 158 -11.79 -12.22 6.08
N MET A 159 -10.86 -11.93 5.18
CA MET A 159 -11.17 -11.51 3.81
C MET A 159 -11.92 -12.62 3.05
N MET A 160 -11.54 -13.88 3.22
CA MET A 160 -12.26 -15.01 2.65
C MET A 160 -13.66 -15.17 3.28
N ALA A 161 -13.77 -15.06 4.59
CA ALA A 161 -15.03 -15.23 5.33
C ALA A 161 -16.09 -14.19 4.96
N LEU A 162 -15.70 -13.01 4.47
CA LEU A 162 -16.64 -12.00 3.95
C LEU A 162 -17.46 -12.50 2.74
N GLY A 163 -16.97 -13.50 2.04
CA GLY A 163 -17.56 -13.94 0.79
C GLY A 163 -17.55 -12.85 -0.29
N LYS A 164 -18.08 -13.16 -1.45
CA LYS A 164 -18.06 -12.24 -2.60
C LYS A 164 -18.80 -10.92 -2.32
N GLU A 165 -19.99 -11.01 -1.75
CA GLU A 165 -20.81 -9.81 -1.51
C GLU A 165 -20.23 -8.91 -0.43
N GLY A 166 -19.69 -9.47 0.67
CA GLY A 166 -19.06 -8.67 1.72
C GLY A 166 -17.79 -7.96 1.23
N ARG A 167 -16.96 -8.62 0.41
CA ARG A 167 -15.80 -7.99 -0.21
C ARG A 167 -16.21 -6.85 -1.15
N LYS A 168 -17.27 -7.07 -1.96
CA LYS A 168 -17.80 -6.05 -2.85
C LYS A 168 -18.33 -4.84 -2.10
N GLU A 169 -19.11 -5.05 -1.03
CA GLU A 169 -19.62 -3.96 -0.20
C GLU A 169 -18.47 -3.14 0.41
N MET A 170 -17.48 -3.83 1.00
CA MET A 170 -16.29 -3.19 1.57
C MET A 170 -15.52 -2.37 0.53
N GLY A 171 -15.29 -2.93 -0.66
CA GLY A 171 -14.60 -2.26 -1.75
C GLY A 171 -15.36 -1.04 -2.29
N LEU A 172 -16.69 -1.11 -2.39
CA LEU A 172 -17.51 0.04 -2.84
C LEU A 172 -17.47 1.17 -1.82
N LYS A 173 -17.53 0.89 -0.51
CA LYS A 173 -17.31 1.93 0.54
C LYS A 173 -15.95 2.60 0.37
N GLY A 174 -14.90 1.81 0.10
CA GLY A 174 -13.56 2.33 -0.17
C GLY A 174 -13.51 3.21 -1.41
N ARG A 175 -14.19 2.82 -2.49
CA ARG A 175 -14.31 3.64 -3.69
C ARG A 175 -15.00 4.98 -3.42
N ASP A 176 -16.09 4.98 -2.68
CA ASP A 176 -16.80 6.20 -2.32
C ASP A 176 -15.91 7.13 -1.48
N HIS A 177 -15.15 6.58 -0.55
CA HIS A 177 -14.16 7.32 0.22
C HIS A 177 -13.09 7.97 -0.68
N VAL A 178 -12.54 7.23 -1.64
CA VAL A 178 -11.55 7.76 -2.59
C VAL A 178 -12.15 8.85 -3.47
N MET A 179 -13.34 8.61 -4.04
CA MET A 179 -14.01 9.59 -4.90
C MET A 179 -14.34 10.88 -4.16
N LYS A 180 -14.65 10.81 -2.88
CA LYS A 180 -14.93 11.98 -2.03
C LYS A 180 -13.68 12.74 -1.63
N ASN A 181 -12.60 12.05 -1.23
CA ASN A 181 -11.48 12.65 -0.54
C ASN A 181 -10.22 12.82 -1.40
N TYR A 182 -10.00 11.97 -2.42
CA TYR A 182 -8.78 11.92 -3.23
C TYR A 182 -9.05 12.29 -4.70
N ASN A 183 -9.85 13.33 -4.95
CA ASN A 183 -10.15 13.81 -6.29
C ASN A 183 -9.44 15.14 -6.59
N PHE A 184 -9.21 15.42 -7.87
CA PHE A 184 -8.51 16.62 -8.31
C PHE A 184 -9.24 17.92 -8.00
N THR A 185 -10.56 17.90 -7.90
CA THR A 185 -11.35 19.10 -7.55
C THR A 185 -10.99 19.56 -6.13
N ASN A 186 -11.03 18.64 -5.16
CA ASN A 186 -10.67 18.94 -3.78
C ASN A 186 -9.16 19.28 -3.66
N PHE A 187 -8.31 18.50 -4.31
CA PHE A 187 -6.87 18.76 -4.34
C PHE A 187 -6.57 20.19 -4.83
N ASN A 188 -7.12 20.57 -5.97
CA ASN A 188 -6.90 21.89 -6.54
C ASN A 188 -7.44 23.01 -5.64
N ALA A 189 -8.65 22.83 -5.07
CA ALA A 189 -9.24 23.82 -4.18
C ALA A 189 -8.35 24.08 -2.95
N VAL A 190 -7.91 23.03 -2.27
CA VAL A 190 -7.02 23.12 -1.10
C VAL A 190 -5.66 23.75 -1.45
N TRP A 191 -5.08 23.38 -2.57
CA TRP A 191 -3.80 23.98 -3.00
C TRP A 191 -3.94 25.45 -3.36
N ILE A 192 -4.97 25.84 -4.11
CA ILE A 192 -5.25 27.25 -4.45
C ILE A 192 -5.43 28.05 -3.18
N GLU A 193 -6.25 27.60 -2.25
CA GLU A 193 -6.50 28.29 -0.97
C GLU A 193 -5.19 28.43 -0.18
N ASN A 194 -4.39 27.38 -0.05
CA ASN A 194 -3.13 27.44 0.68
C ASN A 194 -2.12 28.39 0.04
N LEU A 195 -2.01 28.39 -1.30
CA LEU A 195 -1.12 29.32 -2.01
C LEU A 195 -1.55 30.76 -1.87
N LEU A 196 -2.85 31.05 -1.95
CA LEU A 196 -3.40 32.40 -1.71
C LEU A 196 -3.15 32.86 -0.27
N ASN A 197 -3.40 32.01 0.71
CA ASN A 197 -3.14 32.29 2.12
C ASN A 197 -1.64 32.54 2.39
N LEU A 198 -0.76 31.78 1.76
CA LEU A 198 0.69 32.02 1.86
C LEU A 198 1.09 33.36 1.24
N HIS A 199 0.50 33.70 0.09
CA HIS A 199 0.72 34.98 -0.56
C HIS A 199 0.26 36.17 0.30
N GLU A 200 -0.94 36.07 0.87
CA GLU A 200 -1.50 37.13 1.74
C GLU A 200 -0.68 37.30 3.02
N LYS A 201 -0.27 36.22 3.66
CA LYS A 201 0.49 36.26 4.93
C LYS A 201 1.98 36.55 4.74
N GLY A 202 2.58 36.00 3.71
CA GLY A 202 4.02 36.06 3.45
C GLY A 202 4.45 37.13 2.45
N GLY A 203 3.50 37.68 1.69
CA GLY A 203 3.77 38.59 0.58
C GLY A 203 4.25 37.87 -0.69
N SER A 204 4.35 38.64 -1.78
CA SER A 204 4.93 38.18 -3.05
C SER A 204 6.44 38.05 -2.97
N TRP A 205 7.08 37.59 -4.06
CA TRP A 205 8.53 37.55 -4.17
C TRP A 205 9.17 38.93 -3.90
N ASP A 206 8.52 40.02 -4.34
CA ASP A 206 9.01 41.39 -4.22
C ASP A 206 8.68 42.06 -2.88
N THR A 207 7.60 41.63 -2.22
CA THR A 207 7.05 42.27 -1.02
C THR A 207 7.19 41.46 0.26
N ARG A 208 7.70 40.21 0.18
CA ARG A 208 7.84 39.36 1.36
C ARG A 208 8.84 39.91 2.37
N ASN A 209 8.42 39.93 3.63
CA ASN A 209 9.28 40.28 4.75
C ASN A 209 10.19 39.09 5.13
N TYR A 210 11.40 39.05 4.59
CA TYR A 210 12.36 37.96 4.87
C TYR A 210 12.79 37.86 6.35
N ASN A 211 12.59 38.90 7.16
CA ASN A 211 13.22 39.01 8.47
C ASN A 211 12.30 38.94 9.68
N GLN A 212 11.00 38.66 9.51
CA GLN A 212 10.12 38.55 10.66
C GLN A 212 9.78 37.07 10.96
N GLY A 213 10.72 36.39 11.62
CA GLY A 213 10.39 35.15 12.32
C GLY A 213 11.26 33.94 12.08
N ILE A 214 12.11 33.87 11.06
CA ILE A 214 13.01 32.72 10.87
C ILE A 214 14.35 33.05 11.51
N ARG A 215 14.56 32.64 12.75
CA ARG A 215 15.90 32.61 13.37
C ARG A 215 16.48 31.22 13.09
N PHE A 216 17.47 31.15 12.24
CA PHE A 216 18.32 29.96 12.19
C PHE A 216 19.08 29.84 13.52
N LYS A 217 18.85 28.77 14.23
CA LYS A 217 19.67 28.39 15.37
C LYS A 217 20.81 27.53 14.82
N GLU A 218 22.01 28.03 14.88
CA GLU A 218 23.19 27.20 14.70
C GLU A 218 23.18 26.15 15.79
N VAL A 219 23.11 24.87 15.39
CA VAL A 219 23.25 23.75 16.30
C VAL A 219 24.72 23.40 16.30
N ALA A 220 25.38 23.75 17.40
CA ALA A 220 26.78 23.37 17.65
C ALA A 220 26.89 21.86 17.90
#